data_ffad25ed20936b6f47146115d947a280
#
_entry.id   ffad25ed20936b6f47146115d947a280
#
_cell.length_a   1.000
_cell.length_b   1.000
_cell.length_c   1.000
_cell.angle_alpha   90.00
_cell.angle_beta   90.00
_cell.angle_gamma   90.00
#
_symmetry.space_group_name_H-M   'P 1'
#
loop_
_entity.id
_entity.type
_entity.pdbx_description
1 polymer ?
#
loop_
_entity_poly.entity_id
_entity_poly.type
_entity_poly.pdbx_seq_one_letter_code
_entity_poly.pdbx_strand_id
1 'polypeptide(L)'
;MPVMFIAVGPAFLLHEIGHKLVAKKNGCWAEFRADPKGLQFGIAIAFFLGFLFMAPGAVMVAGLVTRRQNGHIAVAGPLTNFALFVVGIPLWGLILGVSGAHEHLASSARDVFDRIYLVDGALIWQAMLADAAYFWLSANLVLGLFNMLPFGPLDGLKVKDWNEQAFFAVLLLFATLVVSMFLGMWSPPNVLAFVAEPISSLFR
;
A
#
# COMPACT_ATOMS: atom_id res chain seq x y z
N MET A 1 -5.43 2.11 -16.48
CA MET A 1 -4.40 2.75 -15.64
C MET A 1 -4.91 3.81 -14.65
N PRO A 2 -5.99 4.62 -14.87
CA PRO A 2 -6.46 5.59 -13.86
C PRO A 2 -6.81 4.96 -12.50
N VAL A 3 -7.39 3.75 -12.53
CA VAL A 3 -7.80 3.01 -11.31
C VAL A 3 -6.63 2.71 -10.37
N MET A 4 -5.45 2.40 -10.91
CA MET A 4 -4.25 2.18 -10.10
C MET A 4 -3.86 3.42 -9.29
N PHE A 5 -3.96 4.63 -9.87
CA PHE A 5 -3.62 5.87 -9.17
C PHE A 5 -4.59 6.17 -8.03
N ILE A 6 -5.88 5.82 -8.18
CA ILE A 6 -6.89 6.00 -7.13
C ILE A 6 -6.60 5.14 -5.90
N ALA A 7 -5.96 3.99 -6.08
CA ALA A 7 -5.61 3.09 -4.99
C ALA A 7 -4.21 3.36 -4.41
N VAL A 8 -3.21 3.52 -5.27
CA VAL A 8 -1.80 3.68 -4.85
C VAL A 8 -1.55 5.07 -4.25
N GLY A 9 -2.15 6.11 -4.80
CA GLY A 9 -1.99 7.48 -4.30
C GLY A 9 -2.38 7.64 -2.83
N PRO A 10 -3.62 7.26 -2.44
CA PRO A 10 -4.01 7.28 -1.03
C PRO A 10 -3.17 6.36 -0.14
N ALA A 11 -2.75 5.17 -0.61
CA ALA A 11 -1.89 4.28 0.17
C ALA A 11 -0.56 4.95 0.54
N PHE A 12 0.06 5.64 -0.42
CA PHE A 12 1.27 6.43 -0.19
C PHE A 12 0.99 7.63 0.73
N LEU A 13 -0.05 8.42 0.45
CA LEU A 13 -0.37 9.60 1.23
C LEU A 13 -0.66 9.26 2.71
N LEU A 14 -1.41 8.19 2.96
CA LEU A 14 -1.73 7.74 4.31
C LEU A 14 -0.51 7.17 5.03
N HIS A 15 0.43 6.53 4.33
CA HIS A 15 1.73 6.15 4.86
C HIS A 15 2.49 7.38 5.40
N GLU A 16 2.61 8.42 4.60
CA GLU A 16 3.28 9.68 5.01
C GLU A 16 2.53 10.38 6.17
N ILE A 17 1.20 10.34 6.16
CA ILE A 17 0.39 10.84 7.28
C ILE A 17 0.69 10.04 8.55
N GLY A 18 0.90 8.73 8.46
CA GLY A 18 1.34 7.90 9.58
C GLY A 18 2.60 8.43 10.25
N HIS A 19 3.64 8.71 9.47
CA HIS A 19 4.88 9.34 9.96
C HIS A 19 4.60 10.68 10.66
N LYS A 20 3.82 11.55 10.01
CA LYS A 20 3.49 12.88 10.52
C LYS A 20 2.76 12.83 11.85
N LEU A 21 1.79 11.94 12.01
CA LEU A 21 1.02 11.78 13.25
C LEU A 21 1.91 11.32 14.40
N VAL A 22 2.78 10.33 14.17
CA VAL A 22 3.69 9.83 15.21
C VAL A 22 4.77 10.86 15.52
N ALA A 23 5.30 11.60 14.54
CA ALA A 23 6.24 12.68 14.78
C ALA A 23 5.64 13.78 15.67
N LYS A 24 4.42 14.24 15.36
CA LYS A 24 3.70 15.23 16.19
C LYS A 24 3.43 14.72 17.59
N LYS A 25 3.04 13.45 17.75
CA LYS A 25 2.84 12.83 19.08
C LYS A 25 4.12 12.80 19.90
N ASN A 26 5.28 12.72 19.25
CA ASN A 26 6.59 12.79 19.90
C ASN A 26 7.09 14.24 20.12
N GLY A 27 6.27 15.26 19.89
CA GLY A 27 6.64 16.67 20.06
C GLY A 27 7.55 17.22 18.96
N CYS A 28 7.72 16.48 17.85
CA CYS A 28 8.54 16.92 16.73
C CYS A 28 7.72 17.76 15.76
N TRP A 29 8.35 18.79 15.19
CA TRP A 29 7.77 19.47 14.04
C TRP A 29 7.82 18.53 12.82
N ALA A 30 6.70 18.39 12.12
CA ALA A 30 6.60 17.52 10.96
C ALA A 30 5.76 18.16 9.86
N GLU A 31 6.34 18.29 8.69
CA GLU A 31 5.69 18.86 7.51
C GLU A 31 5.96 18.01 6.27
N PHE A 32 4.94 17.84 5.45
CA PHE A 32 5.11 17.20 4.14
C PHE A 32 5.78 18.18 3.19
N ARG A 33 6.94 17.80 2.65
CA ARG A 33 7.68 18.60 1.66
C ARG A 33 8.10 17.73 0.49
N ALA A 34 8.14 18.32 -0.70
CA ALA A 34 8.76 17.68 -1.84
C ALA A 34 10.25 17.48 -1.55
N ASP A 35 10.73 16.24 -1.63
CA ASP A 35 12.15 15.92 -1.52
C ASP A 35 12.73 15.65 -2.92
N PRO A 36 13.58 16.53 -3.46
CA PRO A 36 14.20 16.33 -4.78
C PRO A 36 15.05 15.06 -4.86
N LYS A 37 15.69 14.64 -3.75
CA LYS A 37 16.51 13.42 -3.72
C LYS A 37 15.62 12.16 -3.71
N GLY A 38 14.54 12.18 -2.93
CA GLY A 38 13.52 11.11 -2.94
C GLY A 38 12.88 10.97 -4.31
N LEU A 39 12.59 12.10 -4.98
CA LEU A 39 12.05 12.09 -6.33
C LEU A 39 13.04 11.48 -7.35
N GLN A 40 14.32 11.88 -7.31
CA GLN A 40 15.38 11.29 -8.16
C GLN A 40 15.54 9.79 -7.92
N PHE A 41 15.51 9.37 -6.64
CA PHE A 41 15.58 7.96 -6.28
C PHE A 41 14.36 7.18 -6.78
N GLY A 42 13.16 7.75 -6.65
CA GLY A 42 11.93 7.16 -7.17
C GLY A 42 11.95 7.01 -8.69
N ILE A 43 12.45 8.03 -9.42
CA ILE A 43 12.61 7.96 -10.88
C ILE A 43 13.64 6.88 -11.27
N ALA A 44 14.77 6.80 -10.57
CA ALA A 44 15.77 5.78 -10.83
C ALA A 44 15.19 4.36 -10.63
N ILE A 45 14.47 4.13 -9.53
CA ILE A 45 13.78 2.85 -9.29
C ILE A 45 12.73 2.56 -10.36
N ALA A 46 11.94 3.54 -10.76
CA ALA A 46 10.96 3.38 -11.82
C ALA A 46 11.61 2.94 -13.14
N PHE A 47 12.77 3.51 -13.46
CA PHE A 47 13.54 3.16 -14.67
C PHE A 47 14.05 1.71 -14.62
N PHE A 48 14.59 1.26 -13.47
CA PHE A 48 15.18 -0.07 -13.36
C PHE A 48 14.16 -1.18 -13.11
N LEU A 49 13.07 -0.91 -12.39
CA LEU A 49 12.07 -1.91 -11.98
C LEU A 49 10.78 -1.85 -12.80
N GLY A 50 10.63 -0.88 -13.72
CA GLY A 50 9.41 -0.69 -14.49
C GLY A 50 8.21 -0.23 -13.66
N PHE A 51 8.42 0.12 -12.40
CA PHE A 51 7.41 0.63 -11.49
C PHE A 51 7.68 2.08 -11.13
N LEU A 52 6.70 2.94 -11.33
CA LEU A 52 6.79 4.32 -10.85
C LEU A 52 6.52 4.35 -9.34
N PHE A 53 7.54 4.07 -8.54
CA PHE A 53 7.57 4.38 -7.12
C PHE A 53 7.86 5.86 -6.94
N MET A 54 6.89 6.69 -7.27
CA MET A 54 7.05 8.11 -7.06
C MET A 54 6.69 8.43 -5.62
N ALA A 55 7.71 8.65 -4.78
CA ALA A 55 7.56 9.41 -3.56
C ALA A 55 7.67 10.90 -3.91
N PRO A 56 6.56 11.62 -4.24
CA PRO A 56 6.60 13.02 -4.65
C PRO A 56 7.00 13.95 -3.50
N GLY A 57 7.14 13.39 -2.31
CA GLY A 57 7.55 14.09 -1.10
C GLY A 57 7.75 13.14 0.05
N ALA A 58 8.36 13.64 1.09
CA ALA A 58 8.55 12.95 2.36
C ALA A 58 8.12 13.85 3.52
N VAL A 59 7.74 13.25 4.63
CA VAL A 59 7.52 14.02 5.86
C VAL A 59 8.88 14.40 6.43
N MET A 60 9.22 15.69 6.33
CA MET A 60 10.41 16.25 6.96
C MET A 60 10.14 16.44 8.45
N VAL A 61 10.96 15.81 9.28
CA VAL A 61 10.90 15.93 10.73
C VAL A 61 12.03 16.82 11.20
N ALA A 62 11.72 17.89 11.93
CA ALA A 62 12.70 18.82 12.48
C ALA A 62 12.60 18.85 14.00
N GLY A 63 13.76 19.06 14.65
CA GLY A 63 13.93 19.10 16.09
C GLY A 63 15.02 18.13 16.56
N LEU A 64 15.24 18.08 17.88
CA LEU A 64 16.13 17.11 18.51
C LEU A 64 15.38 15.77 18.61
N VAL A 65 15.52 14.95 17.57
CA VAL A 65 14.87 13.63 17.49
C VAL A 65 15.82 12.56 18.03
N THR A 66 15.44 11.89 19.10
CA THR A 66 16.21 10.75 19.62
C THR A 66 16.15 9.56 18.66
N ARG A 67 17.14 8.66 18.74
CA ARG A 67 17.16 7.40 17.96
C ARG A 67 15.87 6.61 18.11
N ARG A 68 15.32 6.54 19.33
CA ARG A 68 14.06 5.85 19.61
C ARG A 68 12.86 6.53 18.93
N GLN A 69 12.76 7.85 19.01
CA GLN A 69 11.68 8.59 18.35
C GLN A 69 11.76 8.43 16.82
N ASN A 70 12.99 8.52 16.26
CA ASN A 70 13.20 8.33 14.83
C ASN A 70 12.73 6.94 14.36
N GLY A 71 13.03 5.88 15.12
CA GLY A 71 12.57 4.53 14.82
C GLY A 71 11.04 4.38 14.91
N HIS A 72 10.40 4.97 15.94
CA HIS A 72 8.94 4.97 16.07
C HIS A 72 8.26 5.73 14.94
N ILE A 73 8.83 6.87 14.53
CA ILE A 73 8.33 7.63 13.40
C ILE A 73 8.47 6.81 12.11
N ALA A 74 9.64 6.23 11.89
CA ALA A 74 9.93 5.46 10.69
C ALA A 74 9.03 4.21 10.53
N VAL A 75 8.79 3.46 11.61
CA VAL A 75 7.94 2.27 11.52
C VAL A 75 6.46 2.59 11.32
N ALA A 76 6.03 3.82 11.62
CA ALA A 76 4.63 4.23 11.53
C ALA A 76 4.07 4.17 10.11
N GLY A 77 4.87 4.53 9.10
CA GLY A 77 4.47 4.44 7.68
C GLY A 77 4.15 3.00 7.26
N PRO A 78 5.10 2.06 7.36
CA PRO A 78 4.84 0.65 7.07
C PRO A 78 3.68 0.07 7.87
N LEU A 79 3.55 0.36 9.18
CA LEU A 79 2.43 -0.10 9.98
C LEU A 79 1.09 0.50 9.54
N THR A 80 1.08 1.73 9.03
CA THR A 80 -0.11 2.32 8.41
C THR A 80 -0.50 1.54 7.16
N ASN A 81 0.44 1.19 6.29
CA ASN A 81 0.15 0.35 5.13
C ASN A 81 -0.40 -1.03 5.55
N PHE A 82 0.17 -1.66 6.58
CA PHE A 82 -0.36 -2.92 7.08
C PHE A 82 -1.80 -2.78 7.61
N ALA A 83 -2.09 -1.72 8.36
CA ALA A 83 -3.44 -1.44 8.84
C ALA A 83 -4.42 -1.21 7.68
N LEU A 84 -4.01 -0.46 6.64
CA LEU A 84 -4.82 -0.23 5.43
C LEU A 84 -5.06 -1.51 4.63
N PHE A 85 -4.10 -2.42 4.59
CA PHE A 85 -4.28 -3.74 4.01
C PHE A 85 -5.31 -4.55 4.79
N VAL A 86 -5.15 -4.69 6.11
CA VAL A 86 -6.04 -5.49 6.96
C VAL A 86 -7.47 -4.94 6.99
N VAL A 87 -7.63 -3.62 7.17
CA VAL A 87 -8.95 -2.95 7.16
C VAL A 87 -9.53 -2.92 5.74
N GLY A 88 -8.68 -2.85 4.74
CA GLY A 88 -9.09 -2.90 3.33
C GLY A 88 -9.83 -4.18 2.95
N ILE A 89 -9.48 -5.32 3.52
CA ILE A 89 -10.13 -6.60 3.21
C ILE A 89 -11.65 -6.56 3.48
N PRO A 90 -12.13 -6.30 4.71
CA PRO A 90 -13.57 -6.24 4.96
C PRO A 90 -14.25 -5.05 4.29
N LEU A 91 -13.57 -3.90 4.20
CA LEU A 91 -14.14 -2.70 3.57
C LEU A 91 -14.41 -2.92 2.08
N TRP A 92 -13.41 -3.36 1.33
CA TRP A 92 -13.57 -3.65 -0.09
C TRP A 92 -14.46 -4.87 -0.32
N GLY A 93 -14.39 -5.90 0.55
CA GLY A 93 -15.31 -7.03 0.50
C GLY A 93 -16.77 -6.60 0.61
N LEU A 94 -17.09 -5.68 1.53
CA LEU A 94 -18.42 -5.09 1.67
C LEU A 94 -18.84 -4.31 0.40
N ILE A 95 -17.97 -3.41 -0.09
CA ILE A 95 -18.23 -2.61 -1.29
C ILE A 95 -18.50 -3.52 -2.50
N LEU A 96 -17.65 -4.51 -2.73
CA LEU A 96 -17.74 -5.43 -3.86
C LEU A 96 -18.97 -6.34 -3.74
N GLY A 97 -19.29 -6.80 -2.52
CA GLY A 97 -20.46 -7.65 -2.28
C GLY A 97 -21.76 -6.92 -2.54
N VAL A 98 -21.94 -5.72 -1.98
CA VAL A 98 -23.17 -4.91 -2.15
C VAL A 98 -23.33 -4.42 -3.59
N SER A 99 -22.24 -4.08 -4.28
CA SER A 99 -22.28 -3.56 -5.66
C SER A 99 -22.37 -4.65 -6.74
N GLY A 100 -22.21 -5.93 -6.38
CA GLY A 100 -22.06 -7.02 -7.34
C GLY A 100 -20.73 -7.03 -8.09
N ALA A 101 -19.82 -6.11 -7.76
CA ALA A 101 -18.54 -5.96 -8.45
C ALA A 101 -17.56 -7.13 -8.19
N HIS A 102 -17.82 -7.99 -7.21
CA HIS A 102 -17.04 -9.20 -6.96
C HIS A 102 -17.04 -10.18 -8.13
N GLU A 103 -18.07 -10.18 -9.00
CA GLU A 103 -18.12 -10.97 -10.21
C GLU A 103 -17.07 -10.55 -11.26
N HIS A 104 -16.50 -9.35 -11.11
CA HIS A 104 -15.46 -8.81 -11.97
C HIS A 104 -14.04 -8.95 -11.40
N LEU A 105 -13.85 -9.65 -10.27
CA LEU A 105 -12.53 -9.90 -9.73
C LEU A 105 -11.67 -10.65 -10.73
N ALA A 106 -10.47 -10.12 -11.00
CA ALA A 106 -9.54 -10.70 -11.94
C ALA A 106 -8.92 -12.00 -11.39
N SER A 107 -8.67 -12.98 -12.24
CA SER A 107 -8.00 -14.21 -11.84
C SER A 107 -6.49 -14.05 -11.67
N SER A 108 -5.90 -13.06 -12.32
CA SER A 108 -4.46 -12.76 -12.25
C SER A 108 -4.17 -11.27 -12.32
N ALA A 109 -2.95 -10.88 -11.91
CA ALA A 109 -2.46 -9.52 -12.08
C ALA A 109 -2.48 -9.06 -13.54
N ARG A 110 -2.18 -9.97 -14.47
CA ARG A 110 -2.17 -9.67 -15.90
C ARG A 110 -3.55 -9.24 -16.39
N ASP A 111 -4.60 -9.94 -15.95
CA ASP A 111 -5.98 -9.62 -16.35
C ASP A 111 -6.38 -8.21 -15.90
N VAL A 112 -5.87 -7.76 -14.73
CA VAL A 112 -6.09 -6.39 -14.24
C VAL A 112 -5.40 -5.35 -15.14
N PHE A 113 -4.16 -5.61 -15.57
CA PHE A 113 -3.40 -4.67 -16.40
C PHE A 113 -3.93 -4.58 -17.83
N ASP A 114 -4.40 -5.69 -18.38
CA ASP A 114 -4.90 -5.79 -19.76
C ASP A 114 -6.41 -5.43 -19.88
N ARG A 115 -7.08 -5.12 -18.78
CA ARG A 115 -8.52 -4.90 -18.74
C ARG A 115 -8.95 -3.62 -19.45
N ILE A 116 -10.00 -3.75 -20.25
CA ILE A 116 -10.70 -2.64 -20.90
C ILE A 116 -11.99 -2.39 -20.11
N TYR A 117 -12.22 -1.12 -19.72
CA TYR A 117 -13.39 -0.72 -18.94
C TYR A 117 -14.54 -0.18 -19.78
N LEU A 118 -14.35 0.02 -21.07
CA LEU A 118 -15.36 0.47 -22.03
C LEU A 118 -15.65 -0.67 -23.01
N VAL A 119 -16.89 -1.18 -22.98
CA VAL A 119 -17.35 -2.21 -23.92
C VAL A 119 -18.62 -1.67 -24.58
N ASP A 120 -18.64 -1.59 -25.90
CA ASP A 120 -19.76 -1.07 -26.70
C ASP A 120 -20.24 0.34 -26.25
N GLY A 121 -19.29 1.20 -25.81
CA GLY A 121 -19.59 2.53 -25.31
C GLY A 121 -20.12 2.59 -23.87
N ALA A 122 -20.32 1.48 -23.20
CA ALA A 122 -20.73 1.42 -21.81
C ALA A 122 -19.52 1.23 -20.86
N LEU A 123 -19.50 2.00 -19.77
CA LEU A 123 -18.46 1.89 -18.74
C LEU A 123 -18.80 0.74 -17.78
N ILE A 124 -17.87 -0.21 -17.64
CA ILE A 124 -17.95 -1.30 -16.67
C ILE A 124 -17.35 -0.81 -15.34
N TRP A 125 -18.09 0.00 -14.59
CA TRP A 125 -17.63 0.58 -13.34
C TRP A 125 -17.39 -0.47 -12.23
N GLN A 126 -18.10 -1.61 -12.25
CA GLN A 126 -17.90 -2.73 -11.33
C GLN A 126 -16.49 -3.32 -11.50
N ALA A 127 -16.04 -3.47 -12.75
CA ALA A 127 -14.67 -3.91 -13.01
C ALA A 127 -13.61 -2.91 -12.49
N MET A 128 -13.90 -1.60 -12.58
CA MET A 128 -13.02 -0.58 -12.00
C MET A 128 -12.97 -0.68 -10.48
N LEU A 129 -14.08 -0.96 -9.79
CA LEU A 129 -14.09 -1.18 -8.34
C LEU A 129 -13.30 -2.42 -7.94
N ALA A 130 -13.49 -3.54 -8.67
CA ALA A 130 -12.76 -4.77 -8.43
C ALA A 130 -11.24 -4.58 -8.57
N ASP A 131 -10.82 -3.87 -9.61
CA ASP A 131 -9.39 -3.58 -9.83
C ASP A 131 -8.84 -2.54 -8.84
N ALA A 132 -9.64 -1.56 -8.41
CA ALA A 132 -9.27 -0.65 -7.34
C ALA A 132 -9.01 -1.39 -6.02
N ALA A 133 -9.85 -2.35 -5.67
CA ALA A 133 -9.66 -3.20 -4.50
C ALA A 133 -8.38 -4.06 -4.61
N TYR A 134 -8.13 -4.64 -5.77
CA TYR A 134 -6.89 -5.38 -6.05
C TYR A 134 -5.66 -4.51 -5.84
N PHE A 135 -5.62 -3.32 -6.47
CA PHE A 135 -4.50 -2.40 -6.33
C PHE A 135 -4.34 -1.87 -4.91
N TRP A 136 -5.45 -1.64 -4.20
CA TRP A 136 -5.39 -1.21 -2.80
C TRP A 136 -4.67 -2.22 -1.91
N LEU A 137 -5.06 -3.49 -1.96
CA LEU A 137 -4.45 -4.53 -1.14
C LEU A 137 -2.98 -4.75 -1.55
N SER A 138 -2.72 -4.89 -2.85
CA SER A 138 -1.38 -5.15 -3.37
C SER A 138 -0.43 -3.99 -3.09
N ALA A 139 -0.86 -2.75 -3.33
CA ALA A 139 -0.03 -1.56 -3.13
C ALA A 139 0.37 -1.38 -1.68
N ASN A 140 -0.55 -1.56 -0.73
CA ASN A 140 -0.23 -1.41 0.68
C ASN A 140 0.80 -2.44 1.16
N LEU A 141 0.72 -3.69 0.68
CA LEU A 141 1.73 -4.70 1.01
C LEU A 141 3.08 -4.40 0.36
N VAL A 142 3.09 -4.07 -0.93
CA VAL A 142 4.34 -3.79 -1.66
C VAL A 142 5.01 -2.52 -1.15
N LEU A 143 4.25 -1.44 -0.88
CA LEU A 143 4.78 -0.20 -0.29
C LEU A 143 5.36 -0.45 1.10
N GLY A 144 4.67 -1.22 1.95
CA GLY A 144 5.14 -1.56 3.29
C GLY A 144 6.44 -2.38 3.24
N LEU A 145 6.50 -3.42 2.39
CA LEU A 145 7.72 -4.21 2.20
C LEU A 145 8.88 -3.36 1.68
N PHE A 146 8.63 -2.57 0.65
CA PHE A 146 9.65 -1.74 0.02
C PHE A 146 10.25 -0.74 1.01
N ASN A 147 9.40 -0.04 1.77
CA ASN A 147 9.88 0.91 2.77
C ASN A 147 10.61 0.24 3.95
N MET A 148 10.42 -1.06 4.18
CA MET A 148 11.18 -1.81 5.19
C MET A 148 12.54 -2.29 4.69
N LEU A 149 12.93 -2.04 3.44
CA LEU A 149 14.29 -2.37 2.97
C LEU A 149 15.34 -1.48 3.67
N PRO A 150 16.49 -2.04 4.12
CA PRO A 150 17.44 -1.33 4.98
C PRO A 150 18.48 -0.53 4.20
N PHE A 151 18.06 0.29 3.22
CA PHE A 151 18.98 1.12 2.43
C PHE A 151 18.35 2.44 1.97
N GLY A 152 19.19 3.40 1.61
CA GLY A 152 18.79 4.70 1.07
C GLY A 152 17.93 5.54 2.02
N PRO A 153 16.95 6.26 1.50
CA PRO A 153 16.06 7.11 2.29
C PRO A 153 14.90 6.33 2.96
N LEU A 154 14.83 4.99 2.74
CA LEU A 154 13.74 4.15 3.17
C LEU A 154 13.68 4.01 4.71
N ASP A 155 12.50 3.69 5.22
CA ASP A 155 12.25 3.65 6.66
C ASP A 155 12.94 2.48 7.36
N GLY A 156 13.11 1.36 6.66
CA GLY A 156 13.74 0.16 7.19
C GLY A 156 15.13 0.41 7.79
N LEU A 157 15.92 1.30 7.20
CA LEU A 157 17.23 1.68 7.74
C LEU A 157 17.08 2.33 9.13
N LYS A 158 16.15 3.26 9.29
CA LYS A 158 15.89 3.98 10.55
C LYS A 158 15.31 3.05 11.62
N VAL A 159 14.42 2.12 11.21
CA VAL A 159 13.84 1.11 12.11
C VAL A 159 14.91 0.14 12.58
N LYS A 160 15.76 -0.36 11.68
CA LYS A 160 16.88 -1.24 12.01
C LYS A 160 17.88 -0.57 12.95
N ASP A 161 18.20 0.69 12.69
CA ASP A 161 19.10 1.47 13.56
C ASP A 161 18.51 1.62 14.97
N TRP A 162 17.21 1.82 15.11
CA TRP A 162 16.54 1.90 16.40
C TRP A 162 16.46 0.56 17.12
N ASN A 163 15.90 -0.46 16.45
CA ASN A 163 15.63 -1.80 17.04
C ASN A 163 15.63 -2.87 15.95
N GLU A 164 16.67 -3.70 15.98
CA GLU A 164 16.86 -4.76 14.98
C GLU A 164 15.77 -5.84 15.05
N GLN A 165 15.26 -6.17 16.24
CA GLN A 165 14.17 -7.15 16.41
C GLN A 165 12.86 -6.63 15.80
N ALA A 166 12.52 -5.37 16.08
CA ALA A 166 11.35 -4.73 15.48
C ALA A 166 11.47 -4.66 13.95
N PHE A 167 12.68 -4.34 13.44
CA PHE A 167 12.96 -4.33 12.01
C PHE A 167 12.68 -5.70 11.37
N PHE A 168 13.27 -6.77 11.91
CA PHE A 168 13.05 -8.12 11.36
C PHE A 168 11.61 -8.58 11.50
N ALA A 169 10.93 -8.28 12.61
CA ALA A 169 9.52 -8.63 12.79
C ALA A 169 8.63 -8.02 11.71
N VAL A 170 8.78 -6.72 11.45
CA VAL A 170 7.97 -6.01 10.44
C VAL A 170 8.39 -6.40 9.03
N LEU A 171 9.70 -6.52 8.75
CA LEU A 171 10.20 -6.96 7.45
C LEU A 171 9.68 -8.37 7.10
N LEU A 172 9.80 -9.32 8.02
CA LEU A 172 9.35 -10.71 7.79
C LEU A 172 7.84 -10.79 7.64
N LEU A 173 7.08 -9.99 8.38
CA LEU A 173 5.62 -9.91 8.21
C LEU A 173 5.26 -9.56 6.75
N PHE A 174 5.80 -8.47 6.23
CA PHE A 174 5.54 -8.07 4.85
C PHE A 174 6.13 -9.04 3.82
N ALA A 175 7.37 -9.48 4.04
CA ALA A 175 8.03 -10.42 3.14
C ALA A 175 7.25 -11.73 3.02
N THR A 176 6.76 -12.28 4.13
CA THR A 176 5.95 -13.50 4.12
C THR A 176 4.66 -13.30 3.33
N LEU A 177 3.93 -12.20 3.56
CA LEU A 177 2.69 -11.91 2.85
C LEU A 177 2.93 -11.70 1.34
N VAL A 178 3.93 -10.92 0.97
CA VAL A 178 4.23 -10.63 -0.43
C VAL A 178 4.78 -11.86 -1.15
N VAL A 179 5.74 -12.58 -0.55
CA VAL A 179 6.33 -13.79 -1.17
C VAL A 179 5.27 -14.88 -1.33
N SER A 180 4.45 -15.15 -0.30
CA SER A 180 3.37 -16.15 -0.40
C SER A 180 2.32 -15.78 -1.45
N MET A 181 2.03 -14.49 -1.63
CA MET A 181 1.18 -13.99 -2.72
C MET A 181 1.81 -14.29 -4.09
N PHE A 182 3.10 -14.01 -4.29
CA PHE A 182 3.80 -14.32 -5.54
C PHE A 182 3.95 -15.81 -5.81
N LEU A 183 4.04 -16.63 -4.77
CA LEU A 183 4.04 -18.10 -4.88
C LEU A 183 2.64 -18.68 -5.14
N GLY A 184 1.60 -17.85 -5.24
CA GLY A 184 0.23 -18.27 -5.50
C GLY A 184 -0.46 -18.97 -4.33
N MET A 185 0.08 -18.88 -3.10
CA MET A 185 -0.55 -19.46 -1.91
C MET A 185 -1.85 -18.74 -1.55
N TRP A 186 -1.96 -17.50 -1.91
CA TRP A 186 -3.16 -16.66 -1.80
C TRP A 186 -3.10 -15.52 -2.82
N SER A 187 -4.23 -14.88 -3.08
CA SER A 187 -4.27 -13.70 -3.94
C SER A 187 -5.28 -12.68 -3.42
N PRO A 188 -5.08 -11.37 -3.66
CA PRO A 188 -6.05 -10.34 -3.30
C PRO A 188 -7.47 -10.64 -3.81
N PRO A 189 -7.69 -11.07 -5.08
CA PRO A 189 -9.01 -11.46 -5.57
C PRO A 189 -9.66 -12.56 -4.76
N ASN A 190 -8.94 -13.64 -4.42
CA ASN A 190 -9.50 -14.76 -3.66
C ASN A 190 -9.93 -14.34 -2.25
N VAL A 191 -9.12 -13.51 -1.59
CA VAL A 191 -9.46 -12.98 -0.25
C VAL A 191 -10.66 -12.05 -0.33
N LEU A 192 -10.75 -11.21 -1.36
CA LEU A 192 -11.88 -10.31 -1.58
C LEU A 192 -13.15 -11.08 -1.93
N ALA A 193 -13.07 -12.10 -2.78
CA ALA A 193 -14.20 -12.97 -3.13
C ALA A 193 -14.76 -13.67 -1.89
N PHE A 194 -13.87 -14.25 -1.06
CA PHE A 194 -14.26 -14.92 0.18
C PHE A 194 -15.10 -14.04 1.11
N VAL A 195 -14.83 -12.74 1.16
CA VAL A 195 -15.59 -11.78 1.97
C VAL A 195 -16.83 -11.28 1.23
N ALA A 196 -16.73 -11.01 -0.07
CA ALA A 196 -17.80 -10.37 -0.84
C ALA A 196 -18.95 -11.31 -1.22
N GLU A 197 -18.66 -12.59 -1.52
CA GLU A 197 -19.67 -13.57 -1.94
C GLU A 197 -20.79 -13.79 -0.91
N PRO A 198 -20.51 -14.01 0.40
CA PRO A 198 -21.55 -14.13 1.41
C PRO A 198 -22.41 -12.86 1.52
N ILE A 199 -21.79 -11.69 1.39
CA ILE A 199 -22.47 -10.40 1.46
C ILE A 199 -23.42 -10.26 0.27
N SER A 200 -22.97 -10.57 -0.94
CA SER A 200 -23.80 -10.46 -2.15
C SER A 200 -25.03 -11.36 -2.11
N SER A 201 -24.94 -12.52 -1.46
CA SER A 201 -26.07 -13.44 -1.30
C SER A 201 -27.22 -12.89 -0.45
N LEU A 202 -26.96 -11.86 0.39
CA LEU A 202 -27.98 -11.20 1.20
C LEU A 202 -28.83 -10.19 0.39
N PHE A 203 -28.38 -9.81 -0.81
CA PHE A 203 -29.02 -8.81 -1.66
C PHE A 203 -29.58 -9.40 -2.98
N ARG A 204 -29.50 -10.72 -3.15
CA ARG A 204 -30.15 -11.48 -4.22
C ARG A 204 -31.49 -12.05 -3.73
#